data_e859ce92ea310f13fc60d0fb93efa0ad
#
_entry.id   e859ce92ea310f13fc60d0fb93efa0ad
#
_cell.length_a   1.000
_cell.length_b   1.000
_cell.length_c   1.000
_cell.angle_alpha   90.00
_cell.angle_beta   90.00
_cell.angle_gamma   90.00
#
_symmetry.space_group_name_H-M   'P 1'
#
loop_
_entity.id
_entity.type
_entity.pdbx_description
1 polymer ?
#
loop_
_entity_poly.entity_id
_entity_poly.type
_entity_poly.pdbx_seq_one_letter_code
_entity_poly.pdbx_strand_id
1 'polypeptide(L)'
;MRCLADFILDSDLRFPDGEGACTLKGPDGSFELTLSNTENGRELSKNVLSAQLIFEAVSLDNAREESFGKVALALNCLSYVTNRKFALTVLKRIIDWTPGVTERNALIYVETPEWDTAEPALCNAFVGTAERLLSMQSGERQQIAMRWYRFGLHAETADEQFSCFWFALEIASQALKGNEKSPSKCPKCHHPLRCENCNEFPTHRKYPGEAIRQMVECVHPESADEVFTTLQRIRHTLMHGGRIASVIHEFLCNEEQVVNKLAFVTWHAIGLMFNKPDPQESRPFDFGYVDKFLRRTLVASAHIKTTMKGDPNNPQLADFPSIQITVDKAPIAPLSESATLNKC
;
A
#
# COMPACT_ATOMS: atom_id res chain seq x y z
N MET A 1 13.27 -22.04 15.50
CA MET A 1 14.61 -21.42 15.67
C MET A 1 14.44 -20.00 16.17
N ARG A 2 15.36 -19.52 16.98
CA ARG A 2 15.35 -18.13 17.43
C ARG A 2 15.97 -17.24 16.35
N CYS A 3 15.30 -16.15 15.99
CA CYS A 3 15.72 -15.21 14.96
C CYS A 3 15.85 -13.79 15.54
N LEU A 4 16.75 -13.00 14.95
CA LEU A 4 16.80 -11.55 15.09
C LEU A 4 16.52 -10.92 13.75
N ALA A 5 15.51 -10.05 13.69
CA ALA A 5 15.24 -9.19 12.52
C ALA A 5 15.57 -7.74 12.85
N ASP A 6 16.31 -7.10 11.95
CA ASP A 6 16.83 -5.73 12.12
C ASP A 6 16.16 -4.80 11.09
N PHE A 7 15.41 -3.80 11.60
CA PHE A 7 14.58 -2.87 10.82
C PHE A 7 15.01 -1.43 11.03
N ILE A 8 14.65 -0.60 10.08
CA ILE A 8 14.59 0.85 10.19
C ILE A 8 13.13 1.28 10.17
N LEU A 9 12.78 2.18 11.06
CA LEU A 9 11.45 2.77 11.20
C LEU A 9 11.51 4.28 10.95
N ASP A 10 10.43 4.82 10.40
CA ASP A 10 10.12 6.25 10.41
C ASP A 10 9.19 6.55 11.60
N SER A 11 9.55 7.54 12.43
CA SER A 11 8.83 7.85 13.67
C SER A 11 8.81 9.34 13.95
N ASP A 12 7.66 9.84 14.42
CA ASP A 12 7.55 11.21 14.95
C ASP A 12 8.14 11.37 16.37
N LEU A 13 8.45 10.25 17.02
CA LEU A 13 9.00 10.23 18.38
C LEU A 13 10.44 9.72 18.36
N ARG A 14 11.18 10.22 19.34
CA ARG A 14 12.56 9.87 19.61
C ARG A 14 12.74 9.71 21.12
N PHE A 15 13.66 8.85 21.55
CA PHE A 15 14.02 8.75 22.96
C PHE A 15 14.76 10.02 23.40
N PRO A 16 14.55 10.47 24.65
CA PRO A 16 15.32 11.56 25.21
C PRO A 16 16.82 11.27 25.19
N ASP A 17 17.64 12.33 25.19
CA ASP A 17 19.08 12.21 25.23
C ASP A 17 19.50 11.49 26.53
N GLY A 18 20.27 10.43 26.38
CA GLY A 18 20.72 9.57 27.49
C GLY A 18 19.85 8.33 27.74
N GLU A 19 18.62 8.27 27.21
CA GLU A 19 17.78 7.08 27.22
C GLU A 19 17.84 6.45 25.82
N GLY A 20 18.85 5.62 25.58
CA GLY A 20 19.18 5.17 24.22
C GLY A 20 18.25 4.16 23.59
N ALA A 21 17.47 3.38 24.36
CA ALA A 21 16.63 2.29 23.85
C ALA A 21 15.53 1.89 24.82
N CYS A 22 14.45 1.32 24.29
CA CYS A 22 13.45 0.60 25.09
C CYS A 22 13.16 -0.77 24.47
N THR A 23 12.70 -1.71 25.30
CA THR A 23 12.28 -3.05 24.84
C THR A 23 10.83 -3.30 25.17
N LEU A 24 10.06 -3.67 24.14
CA LEU A 24 8.66 -4.11 24.23
C LEU A 24 8.63 -5.63 24.15
N LYS A 25 7.80 -6.25 24.97
CA LYS A 25 7.55 -7.69 24.92
C LYS A 25 6.21 -7.96 24.28
N GLY A 26 6.19 -8.90 23.34
CA GLY A 26 4.96 -9.38 22.73
C GLY A 26 4.09 -10.18 23.70
N PRO A 27 2.86 -10.53 23.28
CA PRO A 27 1.97 -11.38 24.06
C PRO A 27 2.68 -12.65 24.50
N ASP A 28 2.56 -13.02 25.79
CA ASP A 28 3.16 -14.21 26.40
C ASP A 28 4.68 -14.39 26.13
N GLY A 29 5.38 -13.27 25.89
CA GLY A 29 6.82 -13.30 25.58
C GLY A 29 7.15 -13.84 24.18
N SER A 30 6.18 -13.87 23.28
CA SER A 30 6.34 -14.41 21.92
C SER A 30 7.40 -13.69 21.07
N PHE A 31 7.74 -12.47 21.45
CA PHE A 31 8.84 -11.70 20.85
C PHE A 31 9.32 -10.60 21.79
N GLU A 32 10.51 -10.10 21.51
CA GLU A 32 11.08 -8.90 22.14
C GLU A 32 11.47 -7.90 21.02
N LEU A 33 10.93 -6.68 21.08
CA LEU A 33 11.24 -5.59 20.15
C LEU A 33 11.99 -4.49 20.87
N THR A 34 13.24 -4.27 20.53
CA THR A 34 14.06 -3.18 21.06
C THR A 34 14.10 -2.04 20.04
N LEU A 35 13.69 -0.85 20.47
CA LEU A 35 13.74 0.39 19.69
C LEU A 35 14.89 1.27 20.19
N SER A 36 15.62 1.91 19.27
CA SER A 36 16.75 2.78 19.64
C SER A 36 16.91 3.96 18.68
N ASN A 37 17.42 5.09 19.23
CA ASN A 37 17.89 6.23 18.42
C ASN A 37 19.22 5.96 17.71
N THR A 38 19.88 4.86 18.02
CA THR A 38 21.22 4.56 17.53
C THR A 38 21.25 3.25 16.76
N GLU A 39 22.11 3.18 15.77
CA GLU A 39 22.45 1.96 15.08
C GLU A 39 23.97 1.77 15.09
N ASN A 40 24.46 0.63 15.56
CA ASN A 40 25.90 0.32 15.67
C ASN A 40 26.69 1.45 16.37
N GLY A 41 26.09 2.05 17.42
CA GLY A 41 26.69 3.15 18.18
C GLY A 41 26.69 4.51 17.50
N ARG A 42 26.08 4.62 16.31
CA ARG A 42 25.89 5.89 15.59
C ARG A 42 24.46 6.38 15.76
N GLU A 43 24.34 7.66 16.03
CA GLU A 43 23.04 8.31 16.14
C GLU A 43 22.34 8.38 14.78
N LEU A 44 21.06 8.00 14.77
CA LEU A 44 20.20 8.08 13.59
C LEU A 44 19.61 9.49 13.43
N SER A 45 19.09 9.81 12.26
CA SER A 45 18.40 11.08 11.98
C SER A 45 17.16 11.24 12.88
N LYS A 46 16.67 12.47 13.01
CA LYS A 46 15.61 12.82 13.99
C LYS A 46 14.33 11.99 13.88
N ASN A 47 13.96 11.56 12.68
CA ASN A 47 12.72 10.84 12.43
C ASN A 47 12.95 9.34 12.16
N VAL A 48 14.09 8.82 12.59
CA VAL A 48 14.47 7.43 12.30
C VAL A 48 14.80 6.70 13.60
N LEU A 49 14.25 5.49 13.75
CA LEU A 49 14.58 4.56 14.83
C LEU A 49 15.11 3.26 14.23
N SER A 50 16.07 2.65 14.93
CA SER A 50 16.43 1.25 14.73
C SER A 50 15.47 0.37 15.54
N ALA A 51 15.07 -0.76 14.99
CA ALA A 51 14.21 -1.72 15.64
C ALA A 51 14.78 -3.14 15.48
N GLN A 52 15.09 -3.79 16.61
CA GLN A 52 15.59 -5.14 16.66
C GLN A 52 14.55 -6.06 17.26
N LEU A 53 14.03 -6.98 16.46
CA LEU A 53 13.02 -7.95 16.87
C LEU A 53 13.67 -9.31 17.09
N ILE A 54 13.57 -9.85 18.31
CA ILE A 54 13.95 -11.22 18.63
C ILE A 54 12.68 -12.06 18.79
N PHE A 55 12.60 -13.18 18.07
CA PHE A 55 11.41 -14.03 18.03
C PHE A 55 11.74 -15.47 17.62
N GLU A 56 10.80 -16.38 17.80
CA GLU A 56 10.88 -17.73 17.28
C GLU A 56 10.19 -17.81 15.91
N ALA A 57 10.85 -18.47 14.95
CA ALA A 57 10.31 -18.78 13.62
C ALA A 57 10.48 -20.26 13.28
N VAL A 58 9.65 -20.76 12.37
CA VAL A 58 9.74 -22.15 11.89
C VAL A 58 11.03 -22.35 11.08
N SER A 59 11.35 -21.43 10.21
CA SER A 59 12.58 -21.40 9.40
C SER A 59 13.01 -19.96 9.13
N LEU A 60 14.22 -19.79 8.61
CA LEU A 60 14.72 -18.48 8.23
C LEU A 60 13.91 -17.86 7.07
N ASP A 61 13.43 -18.69 6.15
CA ASP A 61 12.62 -18.24 5.01
C ASP A 61 11.25 -17.69 5.45
N ASN A 62 10.63 -18.33 6.45
CA ASN A 62 9.35 -17.86 7.00
C ASN A 62 9.52 -16.64 7.92
N ALA A 63 10.73 -16.45 8.46
CA ALA A 63 11.00 -15.42 9.46
C ALA A 63 10.73 -13.99 8.95
N ARG A 64 10.81 -13.76 7.61
CA ARG A 64 10.49 -12.46 7.04
C ARG A 64 9.03 -12.07 7.30
N GLU A 65 8.10 -12.89 6.86
CA GLU A 65 6.66 -12.61 6.99
C GLU A 65 6.24 -12.57 8.46
N GLU A 66 6.74 -13.51 9.28
CA GLU A 66 6.46 -13.55 10.70
C GLU A 66 6.98 -12.30 11.43
N SER A 67 8.17 -11.77 11.05
CA SER A 67 8.74 -10.58 11.66
C SER A 67 7.92 -9.32 11.37
N PHE A 68 7.44 -9.14 10.12
CA PHE A 68 6.59 -8.02 9.76
C PHE A 68 5.30 -8.00 10.58
N GLY A 69 4.63 -9.14 10.74
CA GLY A 69 3.40 -9.23 11.55
C GLY A 69 3.62 -8.84 13.01
N LYS A 70 4.73 -9.29 13.62
CA LYS A 70 5.07 -9.00 15.03
C LYS A 70 5.44 -7.52 15.23
N VAL A 71 6.25 -6.96 14.35
CA VAL A 71 6.61 -5.54 14.41
C VAL A 71 5.38 -4.66 14.19
N ALA A 72 4.55 -4.94 13.19
CA ALA A 72 3.32 -4.19 12.92
C ALA A 72 2.39 -4.17 14.15
N LEU A 73 2.25 -5.31 14.85
CA LEU A 73 1.46 -5.38 16.09
C LEU A 73 2.00 -4.40 17.15
N ALA A 74 3.30 -4.39 17.38
CA ALA A 74 3.94 -3.50 18.36
C ALA A 74 3.79 -2.02 17.95
N LEU A 75 4.00 -1.70 16.67
CA LEU A 75 3.87 -0.33 16.14
C LEU A 75 2.42 0.17 16.21
N ASN A 76 1.43 -0.68 15.95
CA ASN A 76 0.02 -0.33 16.12
C ASN A 76 -0.28 0.07 17.58
N CYS A 77 0.22 -0.70 18.55
CA CYS A 77 0.06 -0.37 19.96
C CYS A 77 0.76 0.95 20.33
N LEU A 78 2.00 1.15 19.86
CA LEU A 78 2.74 2.40 20.11
C LEU A 78 2.04 3.60 19.50
N SER A 79 1.60 3.50 18.25
CA SER A 79 0.87 4.58 17.57
C SER A 79 -0.42 4.93 18.31
N TYR A 80 -1.15 3.92 18.79
CA TYR A 80 -2.38 4.15 19.55
C TYR A 80 -2.12 4.86 20.89
N VAL A 81 -1.14 4.37 21.67
CA VAL A 81 -0.83 4.91 23.00
C VAL A 81 -0.25 6.32 22.90
N THR A 82 0.61 6.58 21.93
CA THR A 82 1.32 7.87 21.81
C THR A 82 0.58 8.88 20.94
N ASN A 83 -0.42 8.45 20.15
CA ASN A 83 -1.05 9.23 19.11
C ASN A 83 -0.03 9.82 18.12
N ARG A 84 1.02 9.06 17.79
CA ARG A 84 2.10 9.44 16.88
C ARG A 84 2.34 8.38 15.82
N LYS A 85 2.99 8.79 14.75
CA LYS A 85 3.34 7.92 13.64
C LYS A 85 4.52 7.01 14.00
N PHE A 86 4.36 5.73 13.70
CA PHE A 86 5.43 4.75 13.57
C PHE A 86 5.18 3.97 12.27
N ALA A 87 6.14 3.94 11.37
CA ALA A 87 6.01 3.24 10.10
C ALA A 87 7.27 2.41 9.83
N LEU A 88 7.06 1.20 9.32
CA LEU A 88 8.14 0.35 8.82
C LEU A 88 8.72 0.97 7.55
N THR A 89 10.05 1.08 7.49
CA THR A 89 10.71 1.62 6.30
C THR A 89 11.51 0.55 5.58
N VAL A 90 12.41 -0.14 6.28
CA VAL A 90 13.32 -1.12 5.67
C VAL A 90 13.57 -2.29 6.63
N LEU A 91 13.47 -3.53 6.12
CA LEU A 91 14.06 -4.70 6.76
C LEU A 91 15.48 -4.87 6.21
N LYS A 92 16.48 -4.78 7.05
CA LYS A 92 17.90 -4.93 6.65
C LYS A 92 18.35 -6.36 6.58
N ARG A 93 17.99 -7.16 7.61
CA ARG A 93 18.48 -8.54 7.73
C ARG A 93 17.67 -9.35 8.73
N ILE A 94 17.71 -10.66 8.54
CA ILE A 94 17.26 -11.65 9.51
C ILE A 94 18.42 -12.59 9.76
N ILE A 95 18.73 -12.87 11.03
CA ILE A 95 19.87 -13.67 11.45
C ILE A 95 19.38 -14.80 12.34
N ASP A 96 19.94 -16.01 12.16
CA ASP A 96 19.80 -17.08 13.15
C ASP A 96 20.42 -16.62 14.49
N TRP A 97 19.56 -16.45 15.48
CA TRP A 97 19.93 -15.91 16.79
C TRP A 97 19.93 -16.99 17.89
N THR A 98 19.99 -18.26 17.48
CA THR A 98 19.97 -19.40 18.40
C THR A 98 21.23 -19.37 19.30
N PRO A 99 21.09 -19.40 20.63
CA PRO A 99 22.24 -19.45 21.53
C PRO A 99 23.12 -20.68 21.28
N GLY A 100 24.43 -20.54 21.47
CA GLY A 100 25.42 -21.61 21.30
C GLY A 100 25.85 -21.88 19.87
N VAL A 101 25.25 -21.24 18.89
CA VAL A 101 25.60 -21.40 17.45
C VAL A 101 26.68 -20.39 17.10
N THR A 102 27.83 -20.87 16.60
CA THR A 102 28.94 -20.01 16.15
C THR A 102 28.84 -19.63 14.67
N GLU A 103 28.47 -20.59 13.82
CA GLU A 103 28.18 -20.33 12.41
C GLU A 103 26.70 -20.04 12.21
N ARG A 104 26.36 -18.85 11.77
CA ARG A 104 24.99 -18.39 11.66
C ARG A 104 24.59 -18.20 10.22
N ASN A 105 23.37 -18.61 9.91
CA ASN A 105 22.73 -18.26 8.65
C ASN A 105 22.06 -16.89 8.80
N ALA A 106 22.15 -16.09 7.76
CA ALA A 106 21.46 -14.81 7.70
C ALA A 106 20.91 -14.56 6.30
N LEU A 107 19.76 -13.88 6.26
CA LEU A 107 19.21 -13.27 5.06
C LEU A 107 19.46 -11.77 5.14
N ILE A 108 20.19 -11.23 4.18
CA ILE A 108 20.40 -9.80 4.03
C ILE A 108 19.48 -9.33 2.92
N TYR A 109 18.72 -8.29 3.19
CA TYR A 109 17.78 -7.70 2.24
C TYR A 109 18.32 -6.41 1.68
N VAL A 110 18.20 -6.27 0.37
CA VAL A 110 18.39 -5.00 -0.33
C VAL A 110 17.06 -4.64 -0.96
N GLU A 111 16.43 -3.61 -0.44
CA GLU A 111 15.18 -3.10 -0.96
C GLU A 111 15.47 -1.94 -1.89
N THR A 112 15.08 -2.09 -3.14
CA THR A 112 15.13 -1.02 -4.13
C THR A 112 13.73 -0.81 -4.69
N PRO A 113 13.29 0.45 -4.86
CA PRO A 113 12.05 0.69 -5.60
C PRO A 113 12.17 0.01 -6.98
N GLU A 114 11.12 -0.72 -7.38
CA GLU A 114 11.02 -1.18 -8.75
C GLU A 114 10.67 0.03 -9.62
N TRP A 115 11.68 0.58 -10.26
CA TRP A 115 11.49 1.60 -11.29
C TRP A 115 11.51 0.90 -12.66
N ASP A 116 10.51 1.13 -13.48
CA ASP A 116 10.63 0.87 -14.90
C ASP A 116 11.82 1.67 -15.44
N THR A 117 12.58 1.09 -16.31
CA THR A 117 13.84 1.42 -16.99
C THR A 117 14.33 2.88 -17.03
N ALA A 118 13.54 3.86 -16.70
CA ALA A 118 13.92 5.26 -16.47
C ALA A 118 13.46 5.68 -15.07
N GLU A 119 14.37 6.23 -14.27
CA GLU A 119 13.99 6.89 -13.03
C GLU A 119 12.92 7.94 -13.34
N PRO A 120 11.70 7.84 -12.73
CA PRO A 120 10.67 8.82 -12.99
C PRO A 120 11.15 10.19 -12.53
N ALA A 121 11.47 11.06 -13.47
CA ALA A 121 11.92 12.40 -13.19
C ALA A 121 10.72 13.34 -13.06
N LEU A 122 10.78 14.24 -12.08
CA LEU A 122 9.84 15.36 -12.01
C LEU A 122 10.12 16.31 -13.17
N CYS A 123 9.36 16.19 -14.25
CA CYS A 123 9.50 17.02 -15.42
C CYS A 123 8.59 18.25 -15.41
N ASN A 124 8.91 19.25 -16.24
CA ASN A 124 8.14 20.48 -16.33
C ASN A 124 6.67 20.24 -16.71
N ALA A 125 6.35 19.19 -17.44
CA ALA A 125 4.98 18.84 -17.79
C ALA A 125 4.15 18.47 -16.53
N PHE A 126 4.74 17.70 -15.60
CA PHE A 126 4.08 17.39 -14.32
C PHE A 126 3.91 18.66 -13.47
N VAL A 127 4.96 19.48 -13.39
CA VAL A 127 4.91 20.74 -12.63
C VAL A 127 3.82 21.65 -13.20
N GLY A 128 3.82 21.91 -14.51
CA GLY A 128 2.83 22.76 -15.16
C GLY A 128 1.40 22.24 -15.03
N THR A 129 1.21 20.92 -14.95
CA THR A 129 -0.11 20.36 -14.71
C THR A 129 -0.53 20.48 -13.26
N ALA A 130 0.38 20.28 -12.30
CA ALA A 130 0.11 20.53 -10.90
C ALA A 130 -0.25 22.01 -10.65
N GLU A 131 0.44 22.95 -11.28
CA GLU A 131 0.12 24.39 -11.22
C GLU A 131 -1.26 24.69 -11.79
N ARG A 132 -1.65 24.07 -12.91
CA ARG A 132 -3.01 24.20 -13.44
C ARG A 132 -4.06 23.67 -12.48
N LEU A 133 -3.83 22.50 -11.85
CA LEU A 133 -4.73 21.96 -10.83
C LEU A 133 -4.84 22.91 -9.62
N LEU A 134 -3.74 23.49 -9.18
CA LEU A 134 -3.71 24.46 -8.09
C LEU A 134 -4.46 25.75 -8.44
N SER A 135 -4.37 26.21 -9.70
CA SER A 135 -5.06 27.41 -10.17
C SER A 135 -6.57 27.20 -10.37
N MET A 136 -7.00 25.96 -10.64
CA MET A 136 -8.41 25.61 -10.62
C MET A 136 -8.88 25.69 -9.17
N GLN A 137 -9.82 26.60 -8.86
CA GLN A 137 -10.39 26.68 -7.50
C GLN A 137 -11.04 25.34 -7.15
N SER A 138 -10.21 24.41 -6.65
CA SER A 138 -10.65 23.08 -6.27
C SER A 138 -11.56 23.19 -5.05
N GLY A 139 -12.78 22.66 -5.16
CA GLY A 139 -13.69 22.57 -4.03
C GLY A 139 -13.16 21.58 -2.98
N GLU A 140 -13.70 21.66 -1.79
CA GLU A 140 -13.28 20.81 -0.64
C GLU A 140 -13.26 19.31 -0.99
N ARG A 141 -14.26 18.83 -1.76
CA ARG A 141 -14.36 17.41 -2.14
C ARG A 141 -13.20 16.94 -3.04
N GLN A 142 -12.76 17.79 -3.99
CA GLN A 142 -11.59 17.48 -4.82
C GLN A 142 -10.33 17.35 -3.98
N GLN A 143 -10.12 18.28 -3.05
CA GLN A 143 -8.96 18.24 -2.15
C GLN A 143 -8.96 16.99 -1.26
N ILE A 144 -10.12 16.62 -0.71
CA ILE A 144 -10.25 15.42 0.13
C ILE A 144 -10.02 14.16 -0.70
N ALA A 145 -10.57 14.05 -1.91
CA ALA A 145 -10.36 12.90 -2.79
C ALA A 145 -8.88 12.72 -3.16
N MET A 146 -8.19 13.82 -3.57
CA MET A 146 -6.75 13.80 -3.84
C MET A 146 -5.92 13.42 -2.61
N ARG A 147 -6.32 13.87 -1.41
CA ARG A 147 -5.64 13.52 -0.17
C ARG A 147 -5.73 12.03 0.11
N TRP A 148 -6.91 11.42 -0.02
CA TRP A 148 -7.08 9.98 0.17
C TRP A 148 -6.33 9.17 -0.91
N TYR A 149 -6.35 9.65 -2.16
CA TYR A 149 -5.57 9.06 -3.24
C TYR A 149 -4.06 9.05 -2.91
N ARG A 150 -3.53 10.19 -2.44
CA ARG A 150 -2.14 10.30 -1.99
C ARG A 150 -1.83 9.34 -0.83
N PHE A 151 -2.74 9.18 0.13
CA PHE A 151 -2.57 8.21 1.21
C PHE A 151 -2.48 6.78 0.67
N GLY A 152 -3.31 6.41 -0.30
CA GLY A 152 -3.22 5.11 -0.97
C GLY A 152 -1.87 4.87 -1.65
N LEU A 153 -1.28 5.91 -2.27
CA LEU A 153 0.06 5.80 -2.86
C LEU A 153 1.18 5.61 -1.81
N HIS A 154 0.94 6.01 -0.56
CA HIS A 154 1.89 5.92 0.54
C HIS A 154 1.63 4.77 1.51
N ALA A 155 0.51 4.09 1.38
CA ALA A 155 0.13 2.99 2.26
C ALA A 155 1.08 1.79 2.08
N GLU A 156 1.32 1.07 3.18
CA GLU A 156 2.34 0.01 3.24
C GLU A 156 1.81 -1.34 2.72
N THR A 157 0.50 -1.56 2.87
CA THR A 157 -0.14 -2.83 2.51
C THR A 157 -1.20 -2.66 1.42
N ALA A 158 -1.48 -3.74 0.68
CA ALA A 158 -2.54 -3.76 -0.31
C ALA A 158 -3.93 -3.45 0.29
N ASP A 159 -4.19 -3.92 1.52
CA ASP A 159 -5.43 -3.67 2.26
C ASP A 159 -5.63 -2.17 2.53
N GLU A 160 -4.58 -1.49 2.97
CA GLU A 160 -4.60 -0.04 3.23
C GLU A 160 -4.70 0.77 1.94
N GLN A 161 -3.93 0.40 0.92
CA GLN A 161 -3.98 1.04 -0.40
C GLN A 161 -5.39 0.97 -0.98
N PHE A 162 -5.98 -0.23 -0.97
CA PHE A 162 -7.34 -0.44 -1.41
C PHE A 162 -8.32 0.45 -0.66
N SER A 163 -8.23 0.48 0.66
CA SER A 163 -9.13 1.26 1.51
C SER A 163 -9.03 2.76 1.21
N CYS A 164 -7.82 3.29 1.08
CA CYS A 164 -7.59 4.69 0.76
C CYS A 164 -8.10 5.06 -0.65
N PHE A 165 -7.82 4.23 -1.67
CA PHE A 165 -8.32 4.45 -3.03
C PHE A 165 -9.84 4.32 -3.08
N TRP A 166 -10.43 3.39 -2.33
CA TRP A 166 -11.88 3.26 -2.25
C TRP A 166 -12.54 4.51 -1.66
N PHE A 167 -12.01 5.08 -0.55
CA PHE A 167 -12.53 6.33 0.01
C PHE A 167 -12.42 7.49 -0.98
N ALA A 168 -11.30 7.60 -1.69
CA ALA A 168 -11.14 8.61 -2.72
C ALA A 168 -12.17 8.44 -3.85
N LEU A 169 -12.42 7.20 -4.30
CA LEU A 169 -13.42 6.87 -5.31
C LEU A 169 -14.84 7.18 -4.85
N GLU A 170 -15.21 6.86 -3.61
CA GLU A 170 -16.52 7.20 -3.06
C GLU A 170 -16.76 8.71 -3.09
N ILE A 171 -15.77 9.50 -2.66
CA ILE A 171 -15.86 10.97 -2.64
C ILE A 171 -15.99 11.52 -4.06
N ALA A 172 -15.14 11.04 -4.99
CA ALA A 172 -15.16 11.49 -6.38
C ALA A 172 -16.49 11.11 -7.06
N SER A 173 -16.95 9.87 -6.91
CA SER A 173 -18.21 9.40 -7.49
C SER A 173 -19.41 10.17 -6.95
N GLN A 174 -19.41 10.49 -5.63
CA GLN A 174 -20.46 11.31 -5.03
C GLN A 174 -20.45 12.77 -5.53
N ALA A 175 -19.30 13.32 -5.85
CA ALA A 175 -19.18 14.66 -6.40
C ALA A 175 -19.62 14.72 -7.87
N LEU A 176 -19.34 13.67 -8.63
CA LEU A 176 -19.68 13.54 -10.05
C LEU A 176 -21.13 13.08 -10.29
N LYS A 177 -21.74 12.44 -9.29
CA LYS A 177 -23.11 11.99 -9.44
C LYS A 177 -24.05 13.18 -9.65
N GLY A 178 -24.71 13.21 -10.80
CA GLY A 178 -25.71 14.25 -11.12
C GLY A 178 -26.93 14.19 -10.18
N ASN A 179 -27.82 15.16 -10.34
CA ASN A 179 -29.13 15.17 -9.66
C ASN A 179 -30.13 14.20 -10.30
N GLU A 180 -29.69 13.39 -11.24
CA GLU A 180 -30.52 12.37 -11.86
C GLU A 180 -31.06 11.37 -10.85
N LYS A 181 -32.33 11.08 -10.99
CA LYS A 181 -33.01 10.08 -10.19
C LYS A 181 -33.01 8.74 -10.94
N SER A 182 -32.69 7.69 -10.23
CA SER A 182 -32.81 6.32 -10.75
C SER A 182 -34.15 5.71 -10.37
N PRO A 183 -34.78 4.89 -11.21
CA PRO A 183 -35.99 4.18 -10.83
C PRO A 183 -35.70 3.18 -9.72
N SER A 184 -36.57 3.13 -8.73
CA SER A 184 -36.46 2.14 -7.64
C SER A 184 -36.71 0.75 -8.20
N LYS A 185 -35.85 -0.21 -7.84
CA LYS A 185 -35.90 -1.59 -8.32
C LYS A 185 -36.32 -2.56 -7.20
N CYS A 186 -36.97 -3.63 -7.58
CA CYS A 186 -37.28 -4.73 -6.66
C CYS A 186 -35.96 -5.40 -6.19
N PRO A 187 -35.73 -5.58 -4.87
CA PRO A 187 -34.49 -6.18 -4.36
C PRO A 187 -34.33 -7.66 -4.76
N LYS A 188 -35.41 -8.34 -5.18
CA LYS A 188 -35.36 -9.75 -5.57
C LYS A 188 -35.15 -9.98 -7.07
N CYS A 189 -35.90 -9.25 -7.92
CA CYS A 189 -35.88 -9.48 -9.37
C CYS A 189 -35.25 -8.32 -10.17
N HIS A 190 -34.85 -7.25 -9.49
CA HIS A 190 -34.23 -6.05 -10.05
C HIS A 190 -35.08 -5.30 -11.11
N HIS A 191 -36.35 -5.69 -11.32
CA HIS A 191 -37.26 -4.93 -12.16
C HIS A 191 -37.64 -3.59 -11.51
N PRO A 192 -37.84 -2.53 -12.32
CA PRO A 192 -38.34 -1.26 -11.81
C PRO A 192 -39.66 -1.45 -11.06
N LEU A 193 -39.76 -0.85 -9.88
CA LEU A 193 -41.01 -0.86 -9.12
C LEU A 193 -41.98 0.13 -9.79
N ARG A 194 -43.22 -0.25 -9.88
CA ARG A 194 -44.30 0.59 -10.43
C ARG A 194 -45.38 0.80 -9.35
N CYS A 195 -45.82 2.04 -9.18
CA CYS A 195 -46.91 2.34 -8.30
C CYS A 195 -48.23 1.89 -8.96
N GLU A 196 -49.00 1.04 -8.30
CA GLU A 196 -50.27 0.52 -8.83
C GLU A 196 -51.34 1.60 -8.93
N ASN A 197 -51.28 2.64 -8.09
CA ASN A 197 -52.29 3.69 -8.04
C ASN A 197 -52.07 4.81 -9.09
N CYS A 198 -50.82 5.32 -9.23
CA CYS A 198 -50.51 6.41 -10.16
C CYS A 198 -49.82 5.93 -11.42
N ASN A 199 -49.49 4.66 -11.51
CA ASN A 199 -48.81 4.04 -12.64
C ASN A 199 -47.39 4.59 -12.92
N GLU A 200 -46.81 5.36 -11.98
CA GLU A 200 -45.47 5.93 -12.06
C GLU A 200 -44.42 5.01 -11.46
N PHE A 201 -43.18 5.21 -11.87
CA PHE A 201 -42.02 4.53 -11.31
C PHE A 201 -41.44 5.36 -10.19
N PRO A 202 -41.48 4.91 -8.91
CA PRO A 202 -40.78 5.58 -7.83
C PRO A 202 -39.32 5.76 -8.18
N THR A 203 -38.79 6.94 -7.96
CA THR A 203 -37.39 7.26 -8.24
C THR A 203 -36.68 7.65 -6.95
N HIS A 204 -35.39 7.34 -6.87
CA HIS A 204 -34.53 7.75 -5.78
C HIS A 204 -33.26 8.42 -6.33
N ARG A 205 -32.56 9.17 -5.50
CA ARG A 205 -31.21 9.64 -5.83
C ARG A 205 -30.28 8.46 -5.92
N LYS A 206 -29.39 8.43 -6.92
CA LYS A 206 -28.40 7.35 -7.07
C LYS A 206 -27.72 7.06 -5.73
N TYR A 207 -27.67 5.80 -5.33
CA TYR A 207 -26.92 5.36 -4.15
C TYR A 207 -25.40 5.46 -4.43
N PRO A 208 -24.55 5.53 -3.37
CA PRO A 208 -23.09 5.56 -3.55
C PRO A 208 -22.56 4.43 -4.45
N GLY A 209 -23.06 3.21 -4.27
CA GLY A 209 -22.68 2.05 -5.09
C GLY A 209 -23.02 2.22 -6.57
N GLU A 210 -24.17 2.82 -6.90
CA GLU A 210 -24.54 3.09 -8.30
C GLU A 210 -23.62 4.12 -8.95
N ALA A 211 -23.21 5.16 -8.18
CA ALA A 211 -22.28 6.17 -8.66
C ALA A 211 -20.88 5.57 -8.91
N ILE A 212 -20.39 4.71 -8.02
CA ILE A 212 -19.12 4.00 -8.19
C ILE A 212 -19.20 3.07 -9.40
N ARG A 213 -20.29 2.28 -9.54
CA ARG A 213 -20.48 1.41 -10.69
C ARG A 213 -20.41 2.18 -12.01
N GLN A 214 -21.03 3.35 -12.08
CA GLN A 214 -20.97 4.21 -13.26
C GLN A 214 -19.52 4.63 -13.57
N MET A 215 -18.68 4.92 -12.56
CA MET A 215 -17.26 5.21 -12.78
C MET A 215 -16.50 3.99 -13.30
N VAL A 216 -16.79 2.81 -12.76
CA VAL A 216 -16.20 1.56 -13.26
C VAL A 216 -16.61 1.31 -14.71
N GLU A 217 -17.87 1.53 -15.08
CA GLU A 217 -18.37 1.41 -16.47
C GLU A 217 -17.67 2.38 -17.43
N CYS A 218 -17.37 3.60 -17.00
CA CYS A 218 -16.63 4.56 -17.82
C CYS A 218 -15.19 4.10 -18.14
N VAL A 219 -14.57 3.37 -17.23
CA VAL A 219 -13.15 2.96 -17.35
C VAL A 219 -13.00 1.55 -17.90
N HIS A 220 -13.91 0.66 -17.55
CA HIS A 220 -13.91 -0.75 -17.90
C HIS A 220 -15.26 -1.18 -18.51
N PRO A 221 -15.66 -0.65 -19.67
CA PRO A 221 -17.01 -0.87 -20.21
C PRO A 221 -17.32 -2.35 -20.49
N GLU A 222 -16.32 -3.12 -20.92
CA GLU A 222 -16.52 -4.53 -21.29
C GLU A 222 -16.57 -5.47 -20.07
N SER A 223 -15.97 -5.09 -18.94
CA SER A 223 -15.86 -5.92 -17.73
C SER A 223 -16.41 -5.23 -16.48
N ALA A 224 -17.24 -4.21 -16.64
CA ALA A 224 -17.72 -3.36 -15.56
C ALA A 224 -18.36 -4.15 -14.41
N ASP A 225 -19.21 -5.12 -14.71
CA ASP A 225 -19.93 -5.91 -13.70
C ASP A 225 -18.98 -6.80 -12.91
N GLU A 226 -18.02 -7.42 -13.55
CA GLU A 226 -17.01 -8.25 -12.91
C GLU A 226 -16.10 -7.40 -12.00
N VAL A 227 -15.57 -6.30 -12.54
CA VAL A 227 -14.69 -5.39 -11.80
C VAL A 227 -15.43 -4.81 -10.59
N PHE A 228 -16.65 -4.28 -10.79
CA PHE A 228 -17.43 -3.70 -9.70
C PHE A 228 -17.76 -4.72 -8.61
N THR A 229 -18.18 -5.93 -8.98
CA THR A 229 -18.52 -7.00 -8.03
C THR A 229 -17.29 -7.41 -7.21
N THR A 230 -16.14 -7.55 -7.86
CA THR A 230 -14.87 -7.86 -7.21
C THR A 230 -14.48 -6.77 -6.21
N LEU A 231 -14.48 -5.51 -6.64
CA LEU A 231 -14.14 -4.37 -5.79
C LEU A 231 -15.11 -4.26 -4.60
N GLN A 232 -16.41 -4.43 -4.83
CA GLN A 232 -17.42 -4.36 -3.78
C GLN A 232 -17.27 -5.49 -2.76
N ARG A 233 -16.98 -6.71 -3.20
CA ARG A 233 -16.77 -7.86 -2.34
C ARG A 233 -15.55 -7.67 -1.44
N ILE A 234 -14.44 -7.20 -2.00
CA ILE A 234 -13.22 -6.91 -1.25
C ILE A 234 -13.47 -5.78 -0.23
N ARG A 235 -14.08 -4.69 -0.67
CA ARG A 235 -14.47 -3.60 0.24
C ARG A 235 -15.30 -4.11 1.41
N HIS A 236 -16.31 -4.93 1.14
CA HIS A 236 -17.13 -5.51 2.20
C HIS A 236 -16.28 -6.31 3.20
N THR A 237 -15.39 -7.15 2.71
CA THR A 237 -14.49 -7.95 3.55
C THR A 237 -13.59 -7.06 4.43
N LEU A 238 -12.96 -6.04 3.86
CA LEU A 238 -12.09 -5.12 4.59
C LEU A 238 -12.87 -4.33 5.67
N MET A 239 -14.09 -3.86 5.37
CA MET A 239 -14.93 -3.14 6.33
C MET A 239 -15.38 -4.01 7.50
N HIS A 240 -15.36 -5.32 7.37
CA HIS A 240 -15.67 -6.28 8.43
C HIS A 240 -14.40 -6.89 9.08
N GLY A 241 -13.24 -6.26 8.88
CA GLY A 241 -11.99 -6.66 9.53
C GLY A 241 -11.30 -7.85 8.87
N GLY A 242 -11.74 -8.27 7.67
CA GLY A 242 -11.02 -9.27 6.85
C GLY A 242 -9.87 -8.64 6.06
N ARG A 243 -9.21 -9.44 5.22
CA ARG A 243 -8.09 -9.06 4.37
C ARG A 243 -8.38 -9.39 2.91
N ILE A 244 -7.74 -8.70 1.96
CA ILE A 244 -7.84 -9.03 0.53
C ILE A 244 -7.43 -10.48 0.30
N ALA A 245 -6.32 -10.92 0.90
CA ALA A 245 -5.82 -12.29 0.81
C ALA A 245 -6.88 -13.37 1.13
N SER A 246 -7.83 -13.06 2.02
CA SER A 246 -8.86 -14.02 2.44
C SER A 246 -9.93 -14.29 1.38
N VAL A 247 -10.13 -13.38 0.43
CA VAL A 247 -11.19 -13.48 -0.59
C VAL A 247 -10.68 -13.45 -2.04
N ILE A 248 -9.41 -13.10 -2.24
CA ILE A 248 -8.87 -12.92 -3.60
C ILE A 248 -8.91 -14.21 -4.43
N HIS A 249 -8.86 -15.36 -3.77
CA HIS A 249 -8.97 -16.67 -4.43
C HIS A 249 -10.36 -16.94 -5.06
N GLU A 250 -11.40 -16.18 -4.69
CA GLU A 250 -12.72 -16.23 -5.32
C GLU A 250 -12.69 -15.64 -6.75
N PHE A 251 -11.62 -14.91 -7.10
CA PHE A 251 -11.50 -14.15 -8.35
C PHE A 251 -10.27 -14.59 -9.16
N LEU A 252 -10.34 -14.39 -10.47
CA LEU A 252 -9.22 -14.68 -11.38
C LEU A 252 -8.19 -13.54 -11.44
N CYS A 253 -7.81 -13.01 -10.26
CA CYS A 253 -6.86 -11.91 -10.15
C CYS A 253 -6.08 -12.01 -8.84
N ASN A 254 -4.97 -11.30 -8.75
CA ASN A 254 -4.18 -11.16 -7.53
C ASN A 254 -4.43 -9.79 -6.86
N GLU A 255 -3.88 -9.61 -5.65
CA GLU A 255 -4.04 -8.38 -4.86
C GLU A 255 -3.57 -7.14 -5.62
N GLU A 256 -2.43 -7.24 -6.30
CA GLU A 256 -1.87 -6.16 -7.09
C GLU A 256 -2.80 -5.72 -8.22
N GLN A 257 -3.33 -6.67 -8.98
CA GLN A 257 -4.25 -6.38 -10.08
C GLN A 257 -5.51 -5.68 -9.61
N VAL A 258 -6.03 -6.08 -8.45
CA VAL A 258 -7.22 -5.45 -7.84
C VAL A 258 -6.93 -4.02 -7.40
N VAL A 259 -5.81 -3.81 -6.69
CA VAL A 259 -5.42 -2.47 -6.22
C VAL A 259 -5.15 -1.55 -7.40
N ASN A 260 -4.45 -2.04 -8.44
CA ASN A 260 -4.17 -1.26 -9.65
C ASN A 260 -5.45 -0.89 -10.41
N LYS A 261 -6.40 -1.82 -10.57
CA LYS A 261 -7.71 -1.52 -11.20
C LYS A 261 -8.45 -0.45 -10.41
N LEU A 262 -8.53 -0.59 -9.09
CA LEU A 262 -9.20 0.41 -8.24
C LEU A 262 -8.50 1.77 -8.31
N ALA A 263 -7.18 1.81 -8.19
CA ALA A 263 -6.41 3.05 -8.26
C ALA A 263 -6.60 3.76 -9.60
N PHE A 264 -6.64 3.03 -10.71
CA PHE A 264 -6.88 3.59 -12.04
C PHE A 264 -8.28 4.19 -12.18
N VAL A 265 -9.32 3.47 -11.74
CA VAL A 265 -10.69 4.00 -11.71
C VAL A 265 -10.77 5.26 -10.85
N THR A 266 -10.11 5.24 -9.69
CA THR A 266 -10.09 6.38 -8.75
C THR A 266 -9.39 7.59 -9.36
N TRP A 267 -8.23 7.38 -9.95
CA TRP A 267 -7.47 8.42 -10.64
C TRP A 267 -8.30 9.09 -11.74
N HIS A 268 -8.97 8.28 -12.56
CA HIS A 268 -9.86 8.76 -13.62
C HIS A 268 -11.03 9.56 -13.05
N ALA A 269 -11.70 9.05 -12.00
CA ALA A 269 -12.81 9.75 -11.34
C ALA A 269 -12.38 11.09 -10.76
N ILE A 270 -11.21 11.19 -10.12
CA ILE A 270 -10.66 12.44 -9.63
C ILE A 270 -10.39 13.41 -10.80
N GLY A 271 -9.81 12.93 -11.91
CA GLY A 271 -9.58 13.74 -13.11
C GLY A 271 -10.87 14.38 -13.62
N LEU A 272 -11.96 13.63 -13.67
CA LEU A 272 -13.27 14.13 -14.09
C LEU A 272 -13.83 15.23 -13.16
N MET A 273 -13.45 15.26 -11.88
CA MET A 273 -13.89 16.33 -10.96
C MET A 273 -13.32 17.70 -11.33
N PHE A 274 -12.21 17.74 -12.07
CA PHE A 274 -11.57 19.00 -12.50
C PHE A 274 -12.00 19.45 -13.89
N ASN A 275 -12.62 18.55 -14.66
CA ASN A 275 -13.14 18.90 -15.98
C ASN A 275 -14.60 19.36 -15.84
N LYS A 276 -14.86 20.61 -16.13
CA LYS A 276 -16.22 20.96 -16.60
C LYS A 276 -16.40 20.22 -17.92
N PRO A 277 -17.54 19.53 -18.12
CA PRO A 277 -17.74 18.74 -19.32
C PRO A 277 -17.75 19.68 -20.53
N ASP A 278 -16.61 19.83 -21.17
CA ASP A 278 -16.58 20.11 -22.61
C ASP A 278 -16.62 18.74 -23.28
N PRO A 279 -17.72 18.39 -23.96
CA PRO A 279 -17.88 17.07 -24.56
C PRO A 279 -16.81 16.74 -25.61
N GLN A 280 -16.00 17.70 -26.01
CA GLN A 280 -14.98 17.54 -27.05
C GLN A 280 -13.56 17.36 -26.50
N GLU A 281 -13.29 17.65 -25.24
CA GLU A 281 -12.01 17.41 -24.58
C GLU A 281 -12.12 16.23 -23.59
N SER A 282 -12.21 15.02 -24.11
CA SER A 282 -12.52 13.82 -23.33
C SER A 282 -11.35 13.19 -22.57
N ARG A 283 -10.19 13.84 -22.49
CA ARG A 283 -9.05 13.33 -21.68
C ARG A 283 -8.52 14.43 -20.78
N PRO A 284 -8.80 14.34 -19.46
CA PRO A 284 -8.44 15.40 -18.52
C PRO A 284 -6.94 15.66 -18.42
N PHE A 285 -6.13 14.63 -18.56
CA PHE A 285 -4.69 14.74 -18.46
C PHE A 285 -4.06 13.57 -19.22
N ASP A 286 -3.34 13.87 -20.28
CA ASP A 286 -2.48 12.90 -20.95
C ASP A 286 -1.19 12.76 -20.13
N PHE A 287 -1.32 12.24 -18.94
CA PHE A 287 -0.18 11.72 -18.20
C PHE A 287 0.11 10.35 -18.80
N GLY A 288 1.32 10.14 -19.24
CA GLY A 288 1.74 8.83 -19.66
C GLY A 288 1.22 7.80 -18.65
N TYR A 289 0.55 6.81 -19.16
CA TYR A 289 -0.12 5.76 -18.41
C TYR A 289 0.80 5.20 -17.31
N VAL A 290 0.39 5.31 -16.06
CA VAL A 290 1.07 4.69 -14.94
C VAL A 290 0.43 3.33 -14.72
N ASP A 291 1.04 2.29 -15.26
CA ASP A 291 0.53 0.92 -15.20
C ASP A 291 0.44 0.34 -13.79
N LYS A 292 1.20 0.91 -12.86
CA LYS A 292 1.37 0.33 -11.53
C LYS A 292 1.22 1.41 -10.47
N PHE A 293 0.16 1.29 -9.69
CA PHE A 293 -0.09 2.15 -8.53
C PHE A 293 0.47 1.55 -7.23
N LEU A 294 0.63 0.24 -7.20
CA LEU A 294 1.26 -0.45 -6.10
C LEU A 294 2.77 -0.17 -6.15
N ARG A 295 3.31 0.42 -5.10
CA ARG A 295 4.77 0.50 -4.94
C ARG A 295 5.31 -0.92 -4.82
N ARG A 296 5.98 -1.38 -5.84
CA ARG A 296 6.80 -2.56 -5.72
C ARG A 296 8.16 -2.16 -5.21
N THR A 297 8.55 -2.79 -4.14
CA THR A 297 9.92 -2.81 -3.71
C THR A 297 10.52 -4.11 -4.20
N LEU A 298 11.50 -4.05 -5.10
CA LEU A 298 12.32 -5.21 -5.40
C LEU A 298 13.11 -5.54 -4.16
N VAL A 299 12.82 -6.69 -3.59
CA VAL A 299 13.57 -7.22 -2.47
C VAL A 299 14.52 -8.28 -3.02
N ALA A 300 15.78 -7.92 -3.18
CA ALA A 300 16.82 -8.91 -3.38
C ALA A 300 17.27 -9.42 -2.01
N SER A 301 17.30 -10.73 -1.81
CA SER A 301 17.86 -11.33 -0.61
C SER A 301 19.10 -12.16 -0.94
N ALA A 302 20.13 -12.01 -0.14
CA ALA A 302 21.31 -12.87 -0.16
C ALA A 302 21.31 -13.75 1.08
N HIS A 303 21.36 -15.07 0.86
CA HIS A 303 21.55 -16.04 1.94
C HIS A 303 23.04 -16.16 2.20
N ILE A 304 23.46 -15.86 3.39
CA ILE A 304 24.86 -15.94 3.78
C ILE A 304 25.04 -16.82 5.01
N LYS A 305 26.16 -17.50 5.08
CA LYS A 305 26.63 -18.20 6.27
C LYS A 305 27.88 -17.51 6.78
N THR A 306 27.90 -17.14 8.05
CA THR A 306 29.00 -16.38 8.63
C THR A 306 29.28 -16.82 10.05
N THR A 307 30.49 -16.60 10.51
CA THR A 307 30.90 -16.82 11.90
C THR A 307 30.83 -15.50 12.65
N MET A 308 30.04 -15.45 13.73
CA MET A 308 30.04 -14.30 14.62
C MET A 308 31.26 -14.34 15.54
N LYS A 309 31.76 -13.17 15.86
CA LYS A 309 32.73 -12.95 16.96
C LYS A 309 31.96 -12.87 18.28
N GLY A 310 32.67 -12.98 19.39
CA GLY A 310 32.06 -12.85 20.73
C GLY A 310 31.51 -14.16 21.28
N ASP A 311 30.68 -14.06 22.32
CA ASP A 311 30.10 -15.22 23.02
C ASP A 311 28.90 -15.79 22.26
N PRO A 312 28.96 -17.03 21.74
CA PRO A 312 27.85 -17.61 20.99
C PRO A 312 26.58 -17.82 21.82
N ASN A 313 26.70 -17.89 23.17
CA ASN A 313 25.54 -18.04 24.06
C ASN A 313 24.84 -16.71 24.34
N ASN A 314 25.56 -15.60 24.17
CA ASN A 314 25.01 -14.24 24.35
C ASN A 314 25.39 -13.37 23.13
N PRO A 315 24.85 -13.67 21.94
CA PRO A 315 25.22 -12.98 20.71
C PRO A 315 24.83 -11.49 20.78
N GLN A 316 25.73 -10.63 20.29
CA GLN A 316 25.47 -9.19 20.14
C GLN A 316 25.48 -8.85 18.66
N LEU A 317 24.60 -7.91 18.23
CA LEU A 317 24.56 -7.52 16.80
C LEU A 317 25.87 -6.88 16.34
N ALA A 318 26.62 -6.25 17.23
CA ALA A 318 27.96 -5.71 16.95
C ALA A 318 28.99 -6.78 16.58
N ASP A 319 28.77 -8.04 16.99
CA ASP A 319 29.65 -9.18 16.67
C ASP A 319 29.36 -9.74 15.28
N PHE A 320 28.24 -9.37 14.67
CA PHE A 320 27.92 -9.78 13.31
C PHE A 320 28.75 -8.96 12.31
N PRO A 321 29.40 -9.62 11.34
CA PRO A 321 30.25 -8.93 10.38
C PRO A 321 29.44 -7.90 9.56
N SER A 322 30.07 -6.76 9.26
CA SER A 322 29.51 -5.80 8.34
C SER A 322 29.58 -6.37 6.93
N ILE A 323 28.42 -6.55 6.31
CA ILE A 323 28.28 -7.10 4.96
C ILE A 323 27.67 -6.03 4.08
N GLN A 324 28.36 -5.72 2.99
CA GLN A 324 27.86 -4.83 1.96
C GLN A 324 27.48 -5.68 0.74
N ILE A 325 26.23 -5.61 0.33
CA ILE A 325 25.73 -6.25 -0.89
C ILE A 325 25.44 -5.15 -1.90
N THR A 326 26.06 -5.27 -3.06
CA THR A 326 25.77 -4.42 -4.22
C THR A 326 24.94 -5.26 -5.21
N VAL A 327 23.78 -4.74 -5.58
CA VAL A 327 22.93 -5.37 -6.60
C VAL A 327 23.12 -4.58 -7.89
N ASP A 328 23.82 -5.19 -8.85
CA ASP A 328 23.92 -4.65 -10.18
C ASP A 328 22.63 -4.96 -10.95
N LYS A 329 21.90 -3.93 -11.35
CA LYS A 329 20.74 -4.10 -12.23
C LYS A 329 21.26 -4.47 -13.61
N ALA A 330 21.06 -5.72 -14.04
CA ALA A 330 21.22 -6.05 -15.44
C ALA A 330 20.25 -5.23 -16.28
N PRO A 331 20.67 -4.59 -17.38
CA PRO A 331 19.74 -3.92 -18.26
C PRO A 331 18.70 -4.94 -18.74
N ILE A 332 17.44 -4.70 -18.44
CA ILE A 332 16.33 -5.50 -18.97
C ILE A 332 16.38 -5.28 -20.47
N ALA A 333 16.61 -6.36 -21.23
CA ALA A 333 16.54 -6.28 -22.69
C ALA A 333 15.19 -5.67 -23.07
N PRO A 334 15.14 -4.67 -23.97
CA PRO A 334 13.88 -4.05 -24.35
C PRO A 334 12.96 -5.16 -24.82
N LEU A 335 11.78 -5.28 -24.19
CA LEU A 335 10.71 -6.14 -24.66
C LEU A 335 10.48 -5.76 -26.10
N SER A 336 10.69 -6.69 -27.04
CA SER A 336 10.45 -6.49 -28.44
C SER A 336 9.06 -5.88 -28.61
N GLU A 337 8.99 -4.73 -29.26
CA GLU A 337 7.75 -4.06 -29.64
C GLU A 337 6.88 -5.00 -30.50
N SER A 338 6.02 -5.76 -29.86
CA SER A 338 4.96 -6.51 -30.52
C SER A 338 3.72 -6.56 -29.64
N ALA A 339 3.18 -5.39 -29.37
CA ALA A 339 1.77 -5.24 -29.03
C ALA A 339 1.31 -3.93 -29.65
N THR A 340 0.89 -4.01 -30.91
CA THR A 340 0.09 -3.00 -31.58
C THR A 340 -1.12 -2.71 -30.72
N LEU A 341 -1.07 -1.60 -29.99
CA LEU A 341 -2.24 -1.03 -29.34
C LEU A 341 -3.26 -0.68 -30.43
N ASN A 342 -4.28 -1.50 -30.55
CA ASN A 342 -5.50 -1.13 -31.27
C ASN A 342 -6.04 0.16 -30.62
N LYS A 343 -6.00 1.22 -31.41
CA LYS A 343 -6.67 2.48 -31.15
C LYS A 343 -8.18 2.21 -31.02
N CYS A 344 -8.75 2.51 -29.85
CA CYS A 344 -10.14 2.91 -29.71
C CYS A 344 -10.17 4.28 -29.03
#